data_fcfbe77acfd8bc226e61e11212726131
#
_entry.id   fcfbe77acfd8bc226e61e11212726131
#
_cell.length_a   1.000
_cell.length_b   1.000
_cell.length_c   1.000
_cell.angle_alpha   90.00
_cell.angle_beta   90.00
_cell.angle_gamma   90.00
#
_symmetry.space_group_name_H-M   'P 1'
#
loop_
_entity.id
_entity.type
_entity.pdbx_description
1 polymer ?
#
loop_
_entity_poly.entity_id
_entity_poly.type
_entity_poly.pdbx_seq_one_letter_code
_entity_poly.pdbx_strand_id
1 'polypeptide(L)'
;MNDRAQAILDFWFDDLIVEKRFKKDEKFDQLIREKFGEDHNKATSNEYDYWQDEPLTCLALIILLDQFSRNLYRNDKKSFEYDFKARLIVNAVSYTHLRAHETEEN
;
A
#
# COMPACT_ATOMS: atom_id res chain seq x y z
N MET A 1 6.82 15.27 3.54
CA MET A 1 6.04 14.11 3.11
C MET A 1 4.70 14.10 3.81
N ASN A 2 3.69 13.49 3.19
CA ASN A 2 2.35 13.31 3.72
C ASN A 2 2.37 12.52 5.05
N ASP A 3 1.76 13.07 6.10
CA ASP A 3 1.77 12.44 7.42
C ASP A 3 1.11 11.07 7.43
N ARG A 4 0.04 10.87 6.63
CA ARG A 4 -0.63 9.57 6.57
C ARG A 4 0.22 8.53 5.84
N ALA A 5 0.86 8.93 4.76
CA ALA A 5 1.77 8.03 4.04
C ALA A 5 2.93 7.62 4.93
N GLN A 6 3.50 8.57 5.67
CA GLN A 6 4.58 8.27 6.61
C GLN A 6 4.12 7.30 7.70
N ALA A 7 2.93 7.51 8.26
CA ALA A 7 2.38 6.63 9.29
C ALA A 7 2.22 5.20 8.77
N ILE A 8 1.76 5.04 7.54
CA ILE A 8 1.59 3.72 6.90
C ILE A 8 2.95 3.05 6.73
N LEU A 9 3.95 3.77 6.23
CA LEU A 9 5.28 3.22 6.03
C LEU A 9 5.94 2.86 7.36
N ASP A 10 5.86 3.73 8.35
CA ASP A 10 6.44 3.48 9.68
C ASP A 10 5.81 2.25 10.32
N PHE A 11 4.49 2.11 10.21
CA PHE A 11 3.78 0.95 10.74
C PHE A 11 4.19 -0.33 10.02
N TRP A 12 4.14 -0.32 8.68
CA TRP A 12 4.35 -1.52 7.88
C TRP A 12 5.78 -2.06 7.99
N PHE A 13 6.76 -1.17 8.11
CA PHE A 13 8.17 -1.56 8.18
C PHE A 13 8.73 -1.61 9.60
N ASP A 14 7.89 -1.47 10.62
CA ASP A 14 8.29 -1.67 12.01
C ASP A 14 8.68 -3.14 12.21
N ASP A 15 9.81 -3.39 12.90
CA ASP A 15 10.31 -4.75 13.12
C ASP A 15 9.30 -5.66 13.80
N LEU A 16 8.50 -5.12 14.72
CA LEU A 16 7.48 -5.90 15.42
C LEU A 16 6.34 -6.28 14.48
N ILE A 17 6.10 -5.48 13.46
CA ILE A 17 5.02 -5.69 12.50
C ILE A 17 5.46 -6.64 11.38
N VAL A 18 6.73 -6.58 10.98
CA VAL A 18 7.27 -7.43 9.91
C VAL A 18 6.95 -8.91 10.15
N GLU A 19 7.05 -9.36 11.39
CA GLU A 19 6.76 -10.75 11.75
C GLU A 19 5.27 -11.10 11.59
N LYS A 20 4.38 -10.10 11.69
CA LYS A 20 2.93 -10.29 11.66
C LYS A 20 2.30 -10.12 10.29
N ARG A 21 3.01 -9.54 9.32
CA ARG A 21 2.46 -9.13 8.02
C ARG A 21 1.75 -10.25 7.27
N PHE A 22 2.27 -11.45 7.33
CA PHE A 22 1.77 -12.58 6.55
C PHE A 22 1.11 -13.67 7.39
N LYS A 23 0.93 -13.42 8.69
CA LYS A 23 0.27 -14.36 9.58
C LYS A 23 -1.21 -13.99 9.73
N LYS A 24 -2.05 -15.00 9.86
CA LYS A 24 -3.47 -14.79 10.15
C LYS A 24 -3.62 -14.44 11.62
N ASP A 25 -3.87 -13.17 11.92
CA ASP A 25 -4.00 -12.66 13.28
C ASP A 25 -5.14 -11.64 13.30
N GLU A 26 -6.23 -12.01 13.96
CA GLU A 26 -7.43 -11.16 14.03
C GLU A 26 -7.16 -9.85 14.76
N LYS A 27 -6.33 -9.86 15.78
CA LYS A 27 -5.97 -8.65 16.53
C LYS A 27 -5.19 -7.69 15.64
N PHE A 28 -4.28 -8.22 14.84
CA PHE A 28 -3.51 -7.42 13.90
C PHE A 28 -4.41 -6.83 12.82
N ASP A 29 -5.32 -7.64 12.28
CA ASP A 29 -6.27 -7.18 11.27
C ASP A 29 -7.17 -6.06 11.84
N GLN A 30 -7.62 -6.20 13.09
CA GLN A 30 -8.43 -5.20 13.74
C GLN A 30 -7.63 -3.91 13.98
N LEU A 31 -6.37 -4.03 14.34
CA LEU A 31 -5.49 -2.88 14.52
C LEU A 31 -5.35 -2.07 13.22
N ILE A 32 -5.17 -2.77 12.10
CA ILE A 32 -5.09 -2.12 10.78
C ILE A 32 -6.41 -1.41 10.47
N ARG A 33 -7.53 -2.05 10.75
CA ARG A 33 -8.86 -1.47 10.51
C ARG A 33 -9.04 -0.17 11.29
N GLU A 34 -8.66 -0.17 12.56
CA GLU A 34 -8.79 1.01 13.42
C GLU A 34 -7.86 2.13 13.00
N LYS A 35 -6.62 1.81 12.64
CA LYS A 35 -5.62 2.82 12.30
C LYS A 35 -5.74 3.32 10.86
N PHE A 36 -6.04 2.45 9.92
CA PHE A 36 -5.91 2.73 8.49
C PHE A 36 -7.13 2.39 7.65
N GLY A 37 -8.25 2.03 8.28
CA GLY A 37 -9.48 1.73 7.55
C GLY A 37 -9.97 2.90 6.72
N GLU A 38 -9.92 4.10 7.27
CA GLU A 38 -10.32 5.31 6.56
C GLU A 38 -9.36 5.61 5.41
N ASP A 39 -8.05 5.44 5.63
CA ASP A 39 -7.06 5.62 4.58
C ASP A 39 -7.29 4.64 3.44
N HIS A 40 -7.64 3.39 3.76
CA HIS A 40 -7.98 2.39 2.76
C HIS A 40 -9.18 2.83 1.92
N ASN A 41 -10.23 3.34 2.57
CA ASN A 41 -11.41 3.83 1.87
C ASN A 41 -11.05 4.98 0.91
N LYS A 42 -10.20 5.89 1.33
CA LYS A 42 -9.73 6.98 0.49
C LYS A 42 -8.91 6.49 -0.70
N ALA A 43 -8.06 5.50 -0.46
CA ALA A 43 -7.25 4.91 -1.54
C ALA A 43 -8.13 4.23 -2.59
N THR A 44 -9.17 3.52 -2.16
CA THR A 44 -10.07 2.83 -3.09
C THR A 44 -11.04 3.77 -3.79
N SER A 45 -11.27 4.95 -3.22
CA SER A 45 -12.13 5.98 -3.81
C SER A 45 -11.36 6.98 -4.68
N ASN A 46 -10.12 6.69 -4.98
CA ASN A 46 -9.22 7.51 -5.81
C ASN A 46 -8.80 8.83 -5.15
N GLU A 47 -9.07 9.01 -3.87
CA GLU A 47 -8.69 10.25 -3.17
C GLU A 47 -7.18 10.35 -2.92
N TYR A 48 -6.48 9.21 -2.94
CA TYR A 48 -5.04 9.14 -2.76
C TYR A 48 -4.26 8.91 -4.07
N ASP A 49 -4.92 9.06 -5.21
CA ASP A 49 -4.25 8.83 -6.50
C ASP A 49 -3.04 9.76 -6.69
N TYR A 50 -3.07 10.97 -6.12
CA TYR A 50 -1.94 11.89 -6.20
C TYR A 50 -0.70 11.40 -5.47
N TRP A 51 -0.83 10.38 -4.61
CA TRP A 51 0.34 9.78 -3.94
C TRP A 51 1.30 9.12 -4.93
N GLN A 52 0.84 8.84 -6.13
CA GLN A 52 1.68 8.24 -7.18
C GLN A 52 2.78 9.20 -7.66
N ASP A 53 2.67 10.48 -7.35
CA ASP A 53 3.63 11.50 -7.81
C ASP A 53 5.00 11.39 -7.14
N GLU A 54 5.08 10.77 -5.97
CA GLU A 54 6.34 10.61 -5.23
C GLU A 54 6.57 9.15 -4.87
N PRO A 55 7.83 8.66 -4.92
CA PRO A 55 8.13 7.24 -4.67
C PRO A 55 7.64 6.71 -3.32
N LEU A 56 7.86 7.45 -2.24
CA LEU A 56 7.48 6.96 -0.90
C LEU A 56 5.98 6.99 -0.66
N THR A 57 5.29 8.03 -1.11
CA THR A 57 3.83 8.07 -1.00
C THR A 57 3.19 7.02 -1.91
N CYS A 58 3.78 6.78 -3.08
CA CYS A 58 3.33 5.73 -3.98
C CYS A 58 3.45 4.35 -3.32
N LEU A 59 4.57 4.09 -2.64
CA LEU A 59 4.76 2.84 -1.91
C LEU A 59 3.68 2.66 -0.85
N ALA A 60 3.37 3.71 -0.09
CA ALA A 60 2.30 3.66 0.91
C ALA A 60 0.94 3.34 0.28
N LEU A 61 0.66 3.92 -0.88
CA LEU A 61 -0.59 3.64 -1.61
C LEU A 61 -0.67 2.18 -2.04
N ILE A 62 0.43 1.62 -2.53
CA ILE A 62 0.49 0.21 -2.93
C ILE A 62 0.23 -0.69 -1.71
N ILE A 63 0.82 -0.37 -0.56
CA ILE A 63 0.61 -1.13 0.67
C ILE A 63 -0.87 -1.11 1.06
N LEU A 64 -1.53 0.05 0.99
CA LEU A 64 -2.94 0.17 1.29
C LEU A 64 -3.79 -0.72 0.38
N LEU A 65 -3.54 -0.67 -0.91
CA LEU A 65 -4.37 -1.36 -1.90
C LEU A 65 -4.10 -2.86 -1.97
N ASP A 66 -2.86 -3.28 -1.77
CA ASP A 66 -2.48 -4.68 -1.85
C ASP A 66 -2.52 -5.35 -0.49
N GLN A 67 -1.66 -4.94 0.43
CA GLN A 67 -1.49 -5.63 1.70
C GLN A 67 -2.62 -5.40 2.70
N PHE A 68 -3.02 -4.15 2.91
CA PHE A 68 -4.08 -3.84 3.88
C PHE A 68 -5.44 -4.35 3.42
N SER A 69 -5.69 -4.44 2.11
CA SER A 69 -6.92 -5.05 1.61
C SER A 69 -7.06 -6.49 2.08
N ARG A 70 -5.97 -7.23 2.09
CA ARG A 70 -5.97 -8.62 2.56
C ARG A 70 -6.25 -8.72 4.05
N ASN A 71 -5.70 -7.81 4.84
CA ASN A 71 -5.93 -7.79 6.29
C ASN A 71 -7.35 -7.37 6.63
N LEU A 72 -7.91 -6.38 5.90
CA LEU A 72 -9.23 -5.84 6.17
C LEU A 72 -10.37 -6.78 5.73
N TYR A 73 -10.15 -7.54 4.67
CA TYR A 73 -11.18 -8.39 4.05
C TYR A 73 -10.73 -9.85 3.92
N ARG A 74 -10.07 -10.35 4.96
CA ARG A 74 -9.57 -11.73 4.98
C ARG A 74 -10.71 -12.73 4.72
N ASN A 75 -10.48 -13.67 3.80
CA ASN A 75 -11.46 -14.68 3.36
C ASN A 75 -12.65 -14.10 2.57
N ASP A 76 -12.54 -12.87 2.09
CA ASP A 76 -13.56 -12.21 1.27
C ASP A 76 -12.98 -11.89 -0.10
N LYS A 77 -13.81 -11.91 -1.13
CA LYS A 77 -13.41 -11.52 -2.48
C LYS A 77 -12.84 -10.09 -2.51
N LYS A 78 -13.30 -9.23 -1.62
CA LYS A 78 -12.81 -7.85 -1.52
C LYS A 78 -11.32 -7.78 -1.20
N SER A 79 -10.74 -8.82 -0.62
CA SER A 79 -9.31 -8.86 -0.34
C SER A 79 -8.47 -8.72 -1.61
N PHE A 80 -9.01 -9.10 -2.77
CA PHE A 80 -8.35 -9.03 -4.07
C PHE A 80 -8.97 -8.02 -5.03
N GLU A 81 -10.02 -7.32 -4.61
CA GLU A 81 -10.76 -6.41 -5.47
C GLU A 81 -9.87 -5.30 -6.03
N TYR A 82 -8.91 -4.82 -5.25
CA TYR A 82 -8.04 -3.72 -5.63
C TYR A 82 -6.65 -4.14 -6.09
N ASP A 83 -6.43 -5.45 -6.24
CA ASP A 83 -5.16 -5.99 -6.74
C ASP A 83 -4.81 -5.46 -8.13
N PHE A 84 -5.83 -5.35 -8.99
CA PHE A 84 -5.63 -4.84 -10.34
C PHE A 84 -5.12 -3.40 -10.32
N LYS A 85 -5.71 -2.57 -9.47
CA LYS A 85 -5.28 -1.17 -9.32
C LYS A 85 -3.85 -1.09 -8.79
N ALA A 86 -3.53 -1.89 -7.76
CA ALA A 86 -2.18 -1.94 -7.20
C ALA A 86 -1.17 -2.36 -8.26
N ARG A 87 -1.50 -3.36 -9.06
CA ARG A 87 -0.62 -3.84 -10.14
C ARG A 87 -0.38 -2.79 -11.21
N LEU A 88 -1.42 -2.05 -11.57
CA LEU A 88 -1.28 -0.96 -12.54
C LEU A 88 -0.31 0.10 -12.03
N ILE A 89 -0.40 0.45 -10.75
CA ILE A 89 0.47 1.44 -10.13
C ILE A 89 1.92 0.93 -10.08
N VAL A 90 2.11 -0.32 -9.66
CA VAL A 90 3.45 -0.93 -9.61
C VAL A 90 4.08 -0.96 -11.00
N ASN A 91 3.33 -1.36 -12.01
CA ASN A 91 3.83 -1.41 -13.39
C ASN A 91 4.22 -0.03 -13.90
N ALA A 92 3.42 0.99 -13.62
CA ALA A 92 3.70 2.36 -14.04
C ALA A 92 4.98 2.89 -13.38
N VAL A 93 5.13 2.65 -12.07
CA VAL A 93 6.31 3.08 -11.32
C VAL A 93 7.55 2.34 -11.79
N SER A 94 7.46 1.02 -11.94
CA SER A 94 8.58 0.20 -12.42
C SER A 94 9.05 0.62 -13.78
N TYR A 95 8.11 0.86 -14.70
CA TYR A 95 8.44 1.31 -16.05
C TYR A 95 9.15 2.65 -16.02
N THR A 96 8.64 3.60 -15.25
CA THR A 96 9.24 4.93 -15.12
C THR A 96 10.64 4.86 -14.53
N HIS A 97 10.83 4.04 -13.49
CA HIS A 97 12.14 3.88 -12.84
C HIS A 97 13.15 3.21 -13.75
N LEU A 98 12.74 2.16 -14.46
CA LEU A 98 13.61 1.48 -15.40
C LEU A 98 14.07 2.41 -16.52
N ARG A 99 13.15 3.21 -17.04
CA ARG A 99 13.46 4.14 -18.10
C ARG A 99 14.44 5.23 -17.64
N ALA A 100 14.24 5.76 -16.43
CA ALA A 100 15.15 6.75 -15.85
C ALA A 100 16.54 6.15 -15.64
N HIS A 101 16.57 4.90 -15.15
CA HIS A 101 17.82 4.19 -14.91
C HIS A 101 18.59 3.95 -16.21
N GLU A 102 17.91 3.54 -17.27
CA GLU A 102 18.52 3.36 -18.58
C GLU A 102 19.12 4.65 -19.10
N THR A 103 18.44 5.77 -18.87
CA THR A 103 18.93 7.08 -19.29
C THR A 103 20.20 7.47 -18.56
N GLU A 104 20.31 7.13 -17.28
CA GLU A 104 21.49 7.43 -16.48
C GLU A 104 22.73 6.64 -16.92
N GLU A 105 22.52 5.43 -17.38
CA GLU A 105 23.62 4.57 -17.83
C GLU A 105 24.21 5.00 -19.17
N ASN A 106 23.49 5.77 -19.93
CA ASN A 106 23.93 6.24 -21.22
C ASN A 106 24.59 7.62 -21.15
#